data_2eb5dd32d0171189d1b4f27778c1f0bf
#
_entry.id   2eb5dd32d0171189d1b4f27778c1f0bf
#
_cell.length_a   1.000
_cell.length_b   1.000
_cell.length_c   1.000
_cell.angle_alpha   90.00
_cell.angle_beta   90.00
_cell.angle_gamma   90.00
#
_symmetry.space_group_name_H-M   'P 1'
#
loop_
_entity.id
_entity.type
_entity.pdbx_description
1 polymer ?
#
loop_
_entity_poly.entity_id
_entity_poly.type
_entity_poly.pdbx_seq_one_letter_code
_entity_poly.pdbx_strand_id
1 'polypeptide(L)'
;PRSDMPVTQYDMKNVESSGLVKFDFLGLKTLSVLRKAVDLLAERGIDIDLGALPLDDTAVYDLMQAGNTVGVFQLESEGMRRTLKAVKPSNFGDIIALVSLYRPGPMDNIPLFGQRKAGEVPIEYPHPKLEGILAETYGIFVYQEQVMQAAQILAGYSLGDADLLRRAMGKKKQSEMDKQRVIFVEGCERVSGIKPAQANELFDLIAKFAGYGFNKSHAAAYALLSFQTAWLKAHYPEEFYAASMCFDMHQSEKLSVFVDDARRYPVEGGITILPPDINASHARFTVEQTDDGYAVRYALAGIRNVGEKAMEQIVSERETNGQFSSLKDLCERIPQGAMNRRQLEGLICAGAFDGLDENRALLFANADLILAVAEAAIRERSSGQAALFGGDQGGEEPLRLNPVGKWSRSEKMAHERDNFGFYFSAHPVQQFRAAASAQGARSYQAIMEAGAPEGGRGTAVVAAMVESVGKGRTKRGAEFVRADFSDPSGQFSAACFEETLVPEFERWGKTNECLLLSVELDSPNPGEPPRLTVRGAKPLASVTGRMPMRLQADVMHIAAFDLVRHELEVSSDAPGEVVVRLAMGNGKDALVRLGTSFRLDGELAERIAQIDGIDNVRLEPVRGRANLKLVA
;
A
#
# COMPACT_ATOMS: atom_id res chain seq x y z
N PRO A 1 4.04 35.52 15.42
CA PRO A 1 5.13 36.10 16.22
C PRO A 1 6.47 35.38 16.09
N ARG A 2 6.57 34.32 15.24
CA ARG A 2 7.82 33.55 15.01
C ARG A 2 8.27 33.56 13.55
N SER A 3 7.63 34.36 12.70
CA SER A 3 7.98 34.48 11.29
C SER A 3 8.44 35.90 11.01
N ASP A 4 9.54 36.05 10.28
CA ASP A 4 10.03 37.34 9.80
C ASP A 4 9.20 37.86 8.60
N MET A 5 8.22 37.07 8.13
CA MET A 5 7.33 37.47 7.04
C MET A 5 6.16 38.31 7.58
N PRO A 6 5.82 39.44 6.94
CA PRO A 6 4.62 40.22 7.25
C PRO A 6 3.37 39.36 7.04
N VAL A 7 2.43 39.46 7.97
CA VAL A 7 1.12 38.78 7.90
C VAL A 7 0.04 39.82 7.75
N THR A 8 -0.90 39.65 6.82
CA THR A 8 -2.04 40.55 6.66
C THR A 8 -3.02 40.38 7.81
N GLN A 9 -3.68 41.47 8.23
CA GLN A 9 -4.78 41.42 9.19
C GLN A 9 -6.10 40.98 8.54
N TYR A 10 -6.19 41.00 7.22
CA TYR A 10 -7.36 40.56 6.48
C TYR A 10 -7.32 39.06 6.24
N ASP A 11 -8.48 38.43 6.32
CA ASP A 11 -8.65 37.04 5.94
C ASP A 11 -8.54 36.83 4.42
N MET A 12 -8.51 35.59 4.01
CA MET A 12 -8.37 35.18 2.62
C MET A 12 -9.45 35.74 1.68
N LYS A 13 -10.67 36.04 2.21
CA LYS A 13 -11.78 36.56 1.40
C LYS A 13 -11.72 38.08 1.25
N ASN A 14 -11.25 38.77 2.28
CA ASN A 14 -11.27 40.23 2.33
C ASN A 14 -9.97 40.88 1.83
N VAL A 15 -8.89 40.11 1.71
CA VAL A 15 -7.59 40.63 1.25
C VAL A 15 -7.65 41.22 -0.16
N GLU A 16 -8.38 40.62 -1.10
CA GLU A 16 -8.56 41.12 -2.46
C GLU A 16 -9.40 42.40 -2.51
N SER A 17 -10.47 42.45 -1.69
CA SER A 17 -11.32 43.66 -1.60
C SER A 17 -10.59 44.85 -0.96
N SER A 18 -9.52 44.62 -0.21
CA SER A 18 -8.63 45.67 0.31
C SER A 18 -7.55 46.13 -0.68
N GLY A 19 -7.57 45.62 -1.91
CA GLY A 19 -6.65 46.03 -3.00
C GLY A 19 -5.36 45.25 -3.06
N LEU A 20 -5.21 44.13 -2.31
CA LEU A 20 -4.06 43.25 -2.39
C LEU A 20 -4.32 42.14 -3.42
N VAL A 21 -3.27 41.69 -4.09
CA VAL A 21 -3.33 40.55 -5.02
C VAL A 21 -2.96 39.28 -4.27
N LYS A 22 -3.83 38.28 -4.37
CA LYS A 22 -3.61 36.95 -3.78
C LYS A 22 -2.95 36.03 -4.81
N PHE A 23 -1.81 35.46 -4.44
CA PHE A 23 -1.13 34.42 -5.21
C PHE A 23 -1.19 33.10 -4.43
N ASP A 24 -1.69 32.05 -5.08
CA ASP A 24 -1.71 30.71 -4.53
C ASP A 24 -0.49 29.94 -5.07
N PHE A 25 0.47 29.63 -4.20
CA PHE A 25 1.61 28.81 -4.53
C PHE A 25 1.29 27.35 -4.23
N LEU A 26 1.04 26.57 -5.28
CA LEU A 26 0.72 25.15 -5.17
C LEU A 26 1.81 24.33 -5.86
N GLY A 27 2.43 23.42 -5.08
CA GLY A 27 3.32 22.40 -5.60
C GLY A 27 2.60 21.06 -5.73
N LEU A 28 2.90 20.31 -6.79
CA LEU A 28 2.43 18.94 -6.96
C LEU A 28 3.59 17.98 -6.73
N LYS A 29 3.51 17.22 -5.65
CA LYS A 29 4.46 16.15 -5.32
C LYS A 29 4.63 15.17 -6.48
N THR A 30 3.56 14.89 -7.22
CA THR A 30 3.55 13.98 -8.36
C THR A 30 4.57 14.35 -9.43
N LEU A 31 4.78 15.64 -9.69
CA LEU A 31 5.80 16.09 -10.65
C LEU A 31 7.22 15.69 -10.21
N SER A 32 7.48 15.73 -8.90
CA SER A 32 8.75 15.26 -8.33
C SER A 32 8.89 13.75 -8.41
N VAL A 33 7.79 13.02 -8.23
CA VAL A 33 7.76 11.54 -8.42
C VAL A 33 8.08 11.18 -9.87
N LEU A 34 7.41 11.83 -10.83
CA LEU A 34 7.66 11.62 -12.27
C LEU A 34 9.13 11.90 -12.62
N ARG A 35 9.68 13.04 -12.16
CA ARG A 35 11.08 13.39 -12.38
C ARG A 35 12.02 12.32 -11.80
N LYS A 36 11.80 11.90 -10.53
CA LYS A 36 12.64 10.87 -9.89
C LYS A 36 12.56 9.53 -10.60
N ALA A 37 11.39 9.13 -11.10
CA ALA A 37 11.27 7.91 -11.89
C ALA A 37 12.07 7.98 -13.19
N VAL A 38 12.03 9.12 -13.91
CA VAL A 38 12.85 9.35 -15.10
C VAL A 38 14.34 9.33 -14.76
N ASP A 39 14.75 9.95 -13.64
CA ASP A 39 16.15 9.93 -13.20
C ASP A 39 16.63 8.50 -12.91
N LEU A 40 15.81 7.66 -12.25
CA LEU A 40 16.13 6.24 -12.00
C LEU A 40 16.23 5.42 -13.31
N LEU A 41 15.38 5.72 -14.30
CA LEU A 41 15.47 5.10 -15.62
C LEU A 41 16.74 5.52 -16.36
N ALA A 42 17.11 6.80 -16.25
CA ALA A 42 18.36 7.31 -16.86
C ALA A 42 19.61 6.64 -16.26
N GLU A 43 19.61 6.31 -14.95
CA GLU A 43 20.67 5.52 -14.30
C GLU A 43 20.84 4.12 -14.95
N ARG A 44 19.75 3.57 -15.54
CA ARG A 44 19.76 2.32 -16.32
C ARG A 44 20.04 2.52 -17.82
N GLY A 45 20.33 3.76 -18.25
CA GLY A 45 20.54 4.09 -19.67
C GLY A 45 19.25 4.18 -20.50
N ILE A 46 18.08 4.29 -19.85
CA ILE A 46 16.78 4.42 -20.49
C ILE A 46 16.38 5.89 -20.48
N ASP A 47 16.30 6.51 -21.66
CA ASP A 47 15.88 7.89 -21.82
C ASP A 47 14.41 7.98 -22.26
N ILE A 48 13.57 8.68 -21.50
CA ILE A 48 12.13 8.78 -21.73
C ILE A 48 11.68 10.23 -21.66
N ASP A 49 10.99 10.67 -22.73
CA ASP A 49 10.22 11.89 -22.74
C ASP A 49 8.75 11.60 -22.40
N LEU A 50 8.35 11.87 -21.16
CA LEU A 50 6.96 11.71 -20.72
C LEU A 50 5.97 12.62 -21.47
N GLY A 51 6.46 13.69 -22.13
CA GLY A 51 5.63 14.57 -22.95
C GLY A 51 5.29 13.99 -24.32
N ALA A 52 6.06 13.01 -24.79
CA ALA A 52 5.91 12.36 -26.10
C ALA A 52 5.22 10.97 -26.04
N LEU A 53 4.67 10.58 -24.89
CA LEU A 53 4.01 9.28 -24.73
C LEU A 53 2.78 9.13 -25.63
N PRO A 54 2.58 7.97 -26.29
CA PRO A 54 1.37 7.67 -27.02
C PRO A 54 0.18 7.56 -26.05
N LEU A 55 -0.89 8.33 -26.30
CA LEU A 55 -2.06 8.34 -25.40
C LEU A 55 -3.04 7.18 -25.66
N ASP A 56 -2.70 6.27 -26.54
CA ASP A 56 -3.47 5.06 -26.90
C ASP A 56 -2.82 3.74 -26.41
N ASP A 57 -1.87 3.84 -25.49
CA ASP A 57 -1.16 2.70 -24.89
C ASP A 57 -2.13 1.79 -24.11
N THR A 58 -2.36 0.59 -24.62
CA THR A 58 -3.33 -0.38 -24.08
C THR A 58 -2.96 -0.85 -22.68
N ALA A 59 -1.66 -1.02 -22.36
CA ALA A 59 -1.22 -1.47 -21.03
C ALA A 59 -1.62 -0.49 -19.93
N VAL A 60 -1.65 0.81 -20.25
CA VAL A 60 -2.12 1.86 -19.32
C VAL A 60 -3.61 1.71 -19.02
N TYR A 61 -4.42 1.47 -20.06
CA TYR A 61 -5.86 1.29 -19.88
C TYR A 61 -6.19 -0.02 -19.19
N ASP A 62 -5.47 -1.10 -19.48
CA ASP A 62 -5.62 -2.40 -18.82
C ASP A 62 -5.32 -2.28 -17.31
N LEU A 63 -4.25 -1.58 -16.94
CA LEU A 63 -3.91 -1.28 -15.55
C LEU A 63 -5.03 -0.49 -14.86
N MET A 64 -5.59 0.53 -15.53
CA MET A 64 -6.70 1.33 -15.00
C MET A 64 -7.98 0.51 -14.86
N GLN A 65 -8.35 -0.28 -15.87
CA GLN A 65 -9.54 -1.14 -15.87
C GLN A 65 -9.45 -2.24 -14.79
N ALA A 66 -8.26 -2.76 -14.54
CA ALA A 66 -8.01 -3.69 -13.43
C ALA A 66 -8.07 -3.00 -12.05
N GLY A 67 -8.06 -1.67 -12.00
CA GLY A 67 -8.02 -0.89 -10.75
C GLY A 67 -6.68 -0.99 -10.01
N ASN A 68 -5.59 -1.32 -10.71
CA ASN A 68 -4.25 -1.43 -10.14
C ASN A 68 -3.56 -0.06 -10.05
N THR A 69 -4.29 0.94 -9.55
CA THR A 69 -3.94 2.35 -9.61
C THR A 69 -3.49 2.96 -8.27
N VAL A 70 -2.99 2.15 -7.33
CA VAL A 70 -2.32 2.65 -6.13
C VAL A 70 -1.13 3.51 -6.54
N GLY A 71 -1.01 4.72 -5.99
CA GLY A 71 0.03 5.69 -6.33
C GLY A 71 -0.15 6.39 -7.68
N VAL A 72 -1.12 6.00 -8.51
CA VAL A 72 -1.45 6.71 -9.75
C VAL A 72 -2.21 7.99 -9.44
N PHE A 73 -1.67 9.11 -9.88
CA PHE A 73 -2.19 10.44 -9.55
C PHE A 73 -3.70 10.55 -9.78
N GLN A 74 -4.43 11.02 -8.77
CA GLN A 74 -5.90 11.16 -8.70
C GLN A 74 -6.71 9.86 -8.87
N LEU A 75 -6.12 8.74 -9.26
CA LEU A 75 -6.83 7.48 -9.53
C LEU A 75 -6.64 6.43 -8.43
N GLU A 76 -5.98 6.78 -7.33
CA GLU A 76 -5.54 5.85 -6.28
C GLU A 76 -6.61 5.50 -5.23
N SER A 77 -7.62 6.36 -5.03
CA SER A 77 -8.63 6.12 -3.99
C SER A 77 -9.46 4.87 -4.29
N GLU A 78 -9.87 4.15 -3.24
CA GLU A 78 -10.66 2.93 -3.38
C GLU A 78 -11.95 3.12 -4.19
N GLY A 79 -12.66 4.25 -3.97
CA GLY A 79 -13.85 4.60 -4.73
C GLY A 79 -13.55 4.86 -6.21
N MET A 80 -12.44 5.55 -6.52
CA MET A 80 -12.02 5.77 -7.91
C MET A 80 -11.59 4.45 -8.57
N ARG A 81 -10.86 3.58 -7.87
CA ARG A 81 -10.46 2.26 -8.40
C ARG A 81 -11.68 1.40 -8.78
N ARG A 82 -12.76 1.44 -7.98
CA ARG A 82 -14.04 0.80 -8.31
C ARG A 82 -14.69 1.44 -9.52
N THR A 83 -14.67 2.76 -9.60
CA THR A 83 -15.19 3.51 -10.75
C THR A 83 -14.47 3.13 -12.04
N LEU A 84 -13.14 3.03 -12.01
CA LEU A 84 -12.33 2.58 -13.15
C LEU A 84 -12.70 1.17 -13.62
N LYS A 85 -12.88 0.23 -12.68
CA LYS A 85 -13.33 -1.14 -13.00
C LYS A 85 -14.72 -1.18 -13.64
N ALA A 86 -15.63 -0.30 -13.21
CA ALA A 86 -16.99 -0.25 -13.72
C ALA A 86 -17.08 0.45 -15.09
N VAL A 87 -16.42 1.60 -15.25
CA VAL A 87 -16.47 2.42 -16.48
C VAL A 87 -15.55 1.88 -17.57
N LYS A 88 -14.44 1.23 -17.18
CA LYS A 88 -13.43 0.67 -18.10
C LYS A 88 -12.93 1.70 -19.13
N PRO A 89 -12.20 2.74 -18.69
CA PRO A 89 -11.69 3.76 -19.61
C PRO A 89 -10.82 3.11 -20.69
N SER A 90 -10.98 3.58 -21.93
CA SER A 90 -10.30 3.00 -23.11
C SER A 90 -9.64 4.05 -24.01
N ASN A 91 -9.76 5.32 -23.65
CA ASN A 91 -9.14 6.45 -24.34
C ASN A 91 -8.89 7.59 -23.37
N PHE A 92 -8.07 8.55 -23.78
CA PHE A 92 -7.66 9.67 -22.94
C PHE A 92 -8.85 10.58 -22.54
N GLY A 93 -9.84 10.73 -23.42
CA GLY A 93 -11.08 11.48 -23.14
C GLY A 93 -11.86 10.91 -21.95
N ASP A 94 -11.89 9.59 -21.81
CA ASP A 94 -12.53 8.93 -20.66
C ASP A 94 -11.84 9.30 -19.34
N ILE A 95 -10.51 9.41 -19.33
CA ILE A 95 -9.76 9.82 -18.13
C ILE A 95 -10.11 11.25 -17.76
N ILE A 96 -10.14 12.17 -18.76
CA ILE A 96 -10.52 13.57 -18.54
C ILE A 96 -11.94 13.65 -17.95
N ALA A 97 -12.87 12.88 -18.50
CA ALA A 97 -14.25 12.86 -18.03
C ALA A 97 -14.34 12.32 -16.59
N LEU A 98 -13.67 11.20 -16.27
CA LEU A 98 -13.69 10.59 -14.94
C LEU A 98 -13.08 11.52 -13.88
N VAL A 99 -11.95 12.15 -14.13
CA VAL A 99 -11.33 13.15 -13.25
C VAL A 99 -12.29 14.32 -13.00
N SER A 100 -13.09 14.69 -14.00
CA SER A 100 -14.08 15.77 -13.90
C SER A 100 -15.35 15.36 -13.15
N LEU A 101 -15.81 14.13 -13.32
CA LEU A 101 -17.04 13.61 -12.74
C LEU A 101 -16.88 13.13 -11.29
N TYR A 102 -15.70 12.62 -10.91
CA TYR A 102 -15.49 12.01 -9.60
C TYR A 102 -15.40 13.07 -8.48
N ARG A 103 -16.52 13.71 -8.18
CA ARG A 103 -16.73 14.76 -7.16
C ARG A 103 -18.17 14.71 -6.65
N PRO A 104 -18.42 15.13 -5.41
CA PRO A 104 -19.80 15.23 -4.90
C PRO A 104 -20.70 16.03 -5.85
N GLY A 105 -21.83 15.44 -6.22
CA GLY A 105 -22.79 15.96 -7.20
C GLY A 105 -22.63 15.33 -8.58
N PRO A 106 -21.61 15.66 -9.37
CA PRO A 106 -21.43 15.09 -10.71
C PRO A 106 -21.23 13.58 -10.75
N MET A 107 -20.68 12.98 -9.67
CA MET A 107 -20.43 11.54 -9.60
C MET A 107 -21.68 10.66 -9.75
N ASP A 108 -22.87 11.20 -9.52
CA ASP A 108 -24.13 10.49 -9.73
C ASP A 108 -24.36 10.13 -11.21
N ASN A 109 -23.68 10.81 -12.14
CA ASN A 109 -23.74 10.53 -13.58
C ASN A 109 -22.77 9.45 -14.05
N ILE A 110 -21.81 9.02 -13.21
CA ILE A 110 -20.80 8.03 -13.59
C ILE A 110 -21.41 6.68 -14.02
N PRO A 111 -22.41 6.12 -13.33
CA PRO A 111 -23.05 4.89 -13.77
C PRO A 111 -23.64 5.01 -15.19
N LEU A 112 -24.37 6.09 -15.47
CA LEU A 112 -24.95 6.34 -16.78
C LEU A 112 -23.87 6.54 -17.85
N PHE A 113 -22.78 7.25 -17.52
CA PHE A 113 -21.62 7.41 -18.40
C PHE A 113 -21.04 6.04 -18.79
N GLY A 114 -20.82 5.15 -17.81
CA GLY A 114 -20.30 3.80 -18.05
C GLY A 114 -21.25 2.94 -18.90
N GLN A 115 -22.54 2.94 -18.60
CA GLN A 115 -23.55 2.18 -19.35
C GLN A 115 -23.69 2.64 -20.81
N ARG A 116 -23.67 3.96 -21.05
CA ARG A 116 -23.70 4.51 -22.41
C ARG A 116 -22.42 4.21 -23.18
N LYS A 117 -21.28 4.32 -22.52
CA LYS A 117 -19.97 3.92 -23.09
C LYS A 117 -19.95 2.44 -23.47
N ALA A 118 -20.48 1.56 -22.62
CA ALA A 118 -20.55 0.13 -22.86
C ALA A 118 -21.62 -0.26 -23.93
N GLY A 119 -22.44 0.69 -24.36
CA GLY A 119 -23.55 0.41 -25.29
C GLY A 119 -24.75 -0.29 -24.65
N GLU A 120 -24.81 -0.39 -23.32
CA GLU A 120 -25.90 -0.99 -22.55
C GLU A 120 -27.15 -0.10 -22.57
N VAL A 121 -26.96 1.21 -22.65
CA VAL A 121 -28.01 2.22 -22.74
C VAL A 121 -27.73 3.11 -23.94
N PRO A 122 -28.76 3.44 -24.78
CA PRO A 122 -28.61 4.35 -25.91
C PRO A 122 -28.07 5.73 -25.47
N ILE A 123 -27.23 6.34 -26.29
CA ILE A 123 -26.80 7.71 -26.07
C ILE A 123 -27.93 8.64 -26.49
N GLU A 124 -28.47 9.38 -25.52
CA GLU A 124 -29.46 10.39 -25.75
C GLU A 124 -28.87 11.78 -25.62
N TYR A 125 -29.15 12.64 -26.58
CA TYR A 125 -28.74 14.04 -26.56
C TYR A 125 -29.96 14.92 -26.20
N PRO A 126 -29.79 15.93 -25.30
CA PRO A 126 -30.87 16.84 -24.93
C PRO A 126 -31.49 17.58 -26.12
N HIS A 127 -30.70 17.78 -27.16
CA HIS A 127 -31.14 18.29 -28.45
C HIS A 127 -30.19 17.78 -29.55
N PRO A 128 -30.67 17.44 -30.76
CA PRO A 128 -29.81 16.91 -31.84
C PRO A 128 -28.61 17.80 -32.20
N LYS A 129 -28.78 19.13 -32.16
CA LYS A 129 -27.67 20.08 -32.41
C LYS A 129 -26.54 20.01 -31.41
N LEU A 130 -26.74 19.37 -30.26
CA LEU A 130 -25.73 19.22 -29.22
C LEU A 130 -24.89 17.94 -29.35
N GLU A 131 -25.24 17.05 -30.28
CA GLU A 131 -24.50 15.81 -30.51
C GLU A 131 -23.01 16.06 -30.70
N GLY A 132 -22.62 17.05 -31.55
CA GLY A 132 -21.22 17.34 -31.85
C GLY A 132 -20.38 17.74 -30.64
N ILE A 133 -20.98 18.32 -29.59
CA ILE A 133 -20.26 18.74 -28.39
C ILE A 133 -20.39 17.78 -27.22
N LEU A 134 -21.39 16.89 -27.23
CA LEU A 134 -21.66 15.93 -26.15
C LEU A 134 -21.29 14.49 -26.52
N ALA A 135 -20.91 14.21 -27.76
CA ALA A 135 -20.53 12.86 -28.19
C ALA A 135 -19.34 12.32 -27.38
N GLU A 136 -18.35 13.14 -27.11
CA GLU A 136 -17.16 12.79 -26.32
C GLU A 136 -17.46 12.41 -24.85
N THR A 137 -18.63 12.81 -24.36
CA THR A 137 -19.11 12.54 -22.99
C THR A 137 -20.40 11.74 -22.97
N TYR A 138 -20.68 11.00 -24.06
CA TYR A 138 -21.83 10.09 -24.19
C TYR A 138 -23.18 10.77 -23.88
N GLY A 139 -23.35 12.02 -24.34
CA GLY A 139 -24.57 12.80 -24.16
C GLY A 139 -24.74 13.46 -22.79
N ILE A 140 -23.71 13.43 -21.94
CA ILE A 140 -23.74 14.00 -20.60
C ILE A 140 -22.94 15.31 -20.58
N PHE A 141 -23.51 16.36 -19.99
CA PHE A 141 -22.76 17.56 -19.69
C PHE A 141 -21.73 17.29 -18.59
N VAL A 142 -20.46 17.58 -18.85
CA VAL A 142 -19.34 17.41 -17.91
C VAL A 142 -18.56 18.71 -17.76
N TYR A 143 -18.33 19.41 -18.89
CA TYR A 143 -17.42 20.53 -18.96
C TYR A 143 -18.15 21.89 -19.01
N GLN A 144 -17.53 22.91 -18.42
CA GLN A 144 -17.99 24.30 -18.52
C GLN A 144 -18.03 24.76 -19.99
N GLU A 145 -17.07 24.32 -20.77
CA GLU A 145 -16.96 24.59 -22.19
C GLU A 145 -18.17 24.07 -22.97
N GLN A 146 -18.70 22.91 -22.63
CA GLN A 146 -19.91 22.35 -23.25
C GLN A 146 -21.15 23.20 -22.93
N VAL A 147 -21.23 23.77 -21.72
CA VAL A 147 -22.31 24.70 -21.35
C VAL A 147 -22.26 25.96 -22.20
N MET A 148 -21.07 26.55 -22.39
CA MET A 148 -20.90 27.74 -23.21
C MET A 148 -21.19 27.46 -24.69
N GLN A 149 -20.70 26.35 -25.22
CA GLN A 149 -20.95 25.91 -26.60
C GLN A 149 -22.44 25.63 -26.85
N ALA A 150 -23.12 25.02 -25.90
CA ALA A 150 -24.57 24.79 -25.99
C ALA A 150 -25.36 26.09 -26.12
N ALA A 151 -25.02 27.13 -25.34
CA ALA A 151 -25.62 28.44 -25.44
C ALA A 151 -25.34 29.11 -26.81
N GLN A 152 -24.14 28.96 -27.34
CA GLN A 152 -23.77 29.45 -28.65
C GLN A 152 -24.55 28.77 -29.77
N ILE A 153 -24.62 27.44 -29.76
CA ILE A 153 -25.27 26.59 -30.78
C ILE A 153 -26.76 26.78 -30.77
N LEU A 154 -27.39 26.75 -29.59
CA LEU A 154 -28.83 26.76 -29.46
C LEU A 154 -29.43 28.17 -29.55
N ALA A 155 -28.78 29.14 -28.88
CA ALA A 155 -29.34 30.46 -28.67
C ALA A 155 -28.55 31.62 -29.34
N GLY A 156 -27.40 31.30 -30.00
CA GLY A 156 -26.62 32.28 -30.72
C GLY A 156 -25.83 33.23 -29.83
N TYR A 157 -25.45 32.82 -28.66
CA TYR A 157 -24.57 33.61 -27.76
C TYR A 157 -23.23 33.87 -28.42
N SER A 158 -22.67 35.03 -28.16
CA SER A 158 -21.23 35.22 -28.38
C SER A 158 -20.43 34.46 -27.32
N LEU A 159 -19.12 34.28 -27.55
CA LEU A 159 -18.25 33.63 -26.55
C LEU A 159 -18.27 34.40 -25.21
N GLY A 160 -18.24 35.72 -25.25
CA GLY A 160 -18.30 36.57 -24.06
C GLY A 160 -19.61 36.44 -23.29
N ASP A 161 -20.75 36.44 -24.00
CA ASP A 161 -22.07 36.30 -23.39
C ASP A 161 -22.25 34.88 -22.79
N ALA A 162 -21.74 33.86 -23.48
CA ALA A 162 -21.75 32.49 -22.97
C ALA A 162 -20.93 32.34 -21.69
N ASP A 163 -19.79 33.03 -21.54
CA ASP A 163 -19.02 33.09 -20.30
C ASP A 163 -19.78 33.83 -19.19
N LEU A 164 -20.46 34.91 -19.51
CA LEU A 164 -21.35 35.60 -18.54
C LEU A 164 -22.47 34.68 -18.05
N LEU A 165 -23.12 33.94 -18.98
CA LEU A 165 -24.13 32.94 -18.63
C LEU A 165 -23.55 31.88 -17.67
N ARG A 166 -22.41 31.30 -18.02
CA ARG A 166 -21.71 30.29 -17.18
C ARG A 166 -21.43 30.82 -15.78
N ARG A 167 -20.93 32.08 -15.67
CA ARG A 167 -20.64 32.72 -14.37
C ARG A 167 -21.90 32.99 -13.57
N ALA A 168 -23.00 33.42 -14.21
CA ALA A 168 -24.29 33.64 -13.56
C ALA A 168 -24.84 32.34 -12.97
N MET A 169 -24.81 31.26 -13.75
CA MET A 169 -25.23 29.93 -13.32
C MET A 169 -24.35 29.39 -12.18
N GLY A 170 -23.03 29.55 -12.26
CA GLY A 170 -22.10 29.12 -11.22
C GLY A 170 -22.28 29.85 -9.88
N LYS A 171 -22.57 31.16 -9.93
CA LYS A 171 -22.83 32.00 -8.72
C LYS A 171 -24.25 31.85 -8.17
N LYS A 172 -25.16 31.18 -8.89
CA LYS A 172 -26.57 30.95 -8.52
C LYS A 172 -27.32 32.24 -8.11
N LYS A 173 -26.99 33.37 -8.76
CA LYS A 173 -27.69 34.64 -8.54
C LYS A 173 -28.99 34.65 -9.32
N GLN A 174 -30.13 34.51 -8.62
CA GLN A 174 -31.44 34.34 -9.23
C GLN A 174 -31.77 35.46 -10.25
N SER A 175 -31.54 36.72 -9.89
CA SER A 175 -31.82 37.86 -10.78
C SER A 175 -31.05 37.84 -12.10
N GLU A 176 -29.82 37.35 -12.10
CA GLU A 176 -29.02 37.18 -13.31
C GLU A 176 -29.47 35.94 -14.11
N MET A 177 -29.85 34.90 -13.41
CA MET A 177 -30.38 33.68 -14.04
C MET A 177 -31.68 33.97 -14.77
N ASP A 178 -32.59 34.75 -14.17
CA ASP A 178 -33.88 35.12 -14.81
C ASP A 178 -33.67 35.96 -16.08
N LYS A 179 -32.72 36.88 -16.05
CA LYS A 179 -32.36 37.65 -17.26
C LYS A 179 -31.77 36.74 -18.35
N GLN A 180 -30.83 35.88 -17.98
CA GLN A 180 -30.21 34.97 -18.94
C GLN A 180 -31.20 33.98 -19.53
N ARG A 181 -32.21 33.55 -18.77
CA ARG A 181 -33.27 32.67 -19.22
C ARG A 181 -34.07 33.31 -20.40
N VAL A 182 -34.45 34.60 -20.25
CA VAL A 182 -35.17 35.30 -21.30
C VAL A 182 -34.36 35.37 -22.58
N ILE A 183 -33.09 35.79 -22.47
CA ILE A 183 -32.16 35.90 -23.62
C ILE A 183 -31.96 34.55 -24.28
N PHE A 184 -31.81 33.47 -23.49
CA PHE A 184 -31.62 32.13 -24.01
C PHE A 184 -32.85 31.63 -24.76
N VAL A 185 -34.05 31.77 -24.18
CA VAL A 185 -35.28 31.31 -24.80
C VAL A 185 -35.58 32.04 -26.11
N GLU A 186 -35.46 33.37 -26.13
CA GLU A 186 -35.63 34.17 -27.36
C GLU A 186 -34.55 33.84 -28.40
N GLY A 187 -33.31 33.61 -27.95
CA GLY A 187 -32.21 33.18 -28.82
C GLY A 187 -32.46 31.82 -29.45
N CYS A 188 -32.96 30.84 -28.66
CA CYS A 188 -33.31 29.51 -29.13
C CYS A 188 -34.39 29.52 -30.21
N GLU A 189 -35.42 30.33 -30.05
CA GLU A 189 -36.48 30.48 -31.05
C GLU A 189 -35.92 31.08 -32.35
N ARG A 190 -35.16 32.14 -32.24
CA ARG A 190 -34.58 32.88 -33.39
C ARG A 190 -33.55 32.06 -34.16
N VAL A 191 -32.61 31.39 -33.47
CA VAL A 191 -31.46 30.72 -34.09
C VAL A 191 -31.72 29.26 -34.42
N SER A 192 -32.47 28.61 -33.57
CA SER A 192 -32.68 27.17 -33.67
C SER A 192 -34.11 26.72 -33.95
N GLY A 193 -35.08 27.65 -33.94
CA GLY A 193 -36.50 27.33 -34.12
C GLY A 193 -37.07 26.49 -32.96
N ILE A 194 -36.44 26.52 -31.80
CA ILE A 194 -36.82 25.75 -30.61
C ILE A 194 -37.95 26.51 -29.92
N LYS A 195 -39.08 25.79 -29.66
CA LYS A 195 -40.25 26.37 -28.97
C LYS A 195 -39.89 26.80 -27.54
N PRO A 196 -40.50 27.87 -27.00
CA PRO A 196 -40.18 28.40 -25.67
C PRO A 196 -40.27 27.37 -24.53
N ALA A 197 -41.22 26.43 -24.59
CA ALA A 197 -41.34 25.36 -23.59
C ALA A 197 -40.09 24.48 -23.57
N GLN A 198 -39.66 23.97 -24.70
CA GLN A 198 -38.47 23.15 -24.84
C GLN A 198 -37.17 23.95 -24.53
N ALA A 199 -37.13 25.23 -24.92
CA ALA A 199 -35.98 26.10 -24.60
C ALA A 199 -35.82 26.29 -23.06
N ASN A 200 -36.92 26.41 -22.33
CA ASN A 200 -36.89 26.47 -20.86
C ASN A 200 -36.41 25.17 -20.24
N GLU A 201 -36.86 23.99 -20.72
CA GLU A 201 -36.36 22.69 -20.26
C GLU A 201 -34.85 22.56 -20.50
N LEU A 202 -34.37 22.95 -21.67
CA LEU A 202 -32.94 22.97 -22.00
C LEU A 202 -32.16 23.93 -21.10
N PHE A 203 -32.71 25.12 -20.81
CA PHE A 203 -32.08 26.07 -19.90
C PHE A 203 -31.96 25.49 -18.48
N ASP A 204 -33.02 24.85 -17.97
CA ASP A 204 -33.02 24.21 -16.65
C ASP A 204 -31.98 23.09 -16.55
N LEU A 205 -31.89 22.26 -17.61
CA LEU A 205 -30.88 21.21 -17.70
C LEU A 205 -29.44 21.82 -17.67
N ILE A 206 -29.19 22.81 -18.53
CA ILE A 206 -27.88 23.48 -18.59
C ILE A 206 -27.56 24.16 -17.26
N ALA A 207 -28.52 24.84 -16.63
CA ALA A 207 -28.35 25.50 -15.33
C ALA A 207 -28.00 24.53 -14.20
N LYS A 208 -28.64 23.36 -14.20
CA LYS A 208 -28.33 22.28 -13.26
C LYS A 208 -26.86 21.85 -13.37
N PHE A 209 -26.35 21.67 -14.60
CA PHE A 209 -24.98 21.25 -14.84
C PHE A 209 -23.96 22.36 -14.72
N ALA A 210 -24.30 23.60 -15.07
CA ALA A 210 -23.38 24.74 -15.01
C ALA A 210 -22.83 25.00 -13.59
N GLY A 211 -23.61 24.69 -12.55
CA GLY A 211 -23.18 24.74 -11.16
C GLY A 211 -22.13 23.68 -10.77
N TYR A 212 -21.98 22.66 -11.60
CA TYR A 212 -21.09 21.52 -11.38
C TYR A 212 -20.09 21.31 -12.52
N GLY A 213 -20.20 22.06 -13.63
CA GLY A 213 -19.31 21.96 -14.79
C GLY A 213 -17.84 22.12 -14.37
N PHE A 214 -16.97 21.27 -14.92
CA PHE A 214 -15.54 21.33 -14.69
C PHE A 214 -14.82 22.01 -15.85
N ASN A 215 -13.71 22.71 -15.59
CA ASN A 215 -12.89 23.27 -16.66
C ASN A 215 -12.15 22.12 -17.38
N LYS A 216 -12.42 21.94 -18.67
CA LYS A 216 -11.86 20.85 -19.49
C LYS A 216 -10.36 20.94 -19.61
N SER A 217 -9.81 22.15 -19.81
CA SER A 217 -8.35 22.34 -19.93
C SER A 217 -7.62 21.96 -18.66
N HIS A 218 -8.18 22.32 -17.49
CA HIS A 218 -7.63 21.89 -16.21
C HIS A 218 -7.69 20.37 -16.05
N ALA A 219 -8.85 19.77 -16.36
CA ALA A 219 -9.01 18.31 -16.30
C ALA A 219 -8.05 17.57 -17.22
N ALA A 220 -7.83 18.08 -18.43
CA ALA A 220 -6.91 17.48 -19.40
C ALA A 220 -5.45 17.51 -18.91
N ALA A 221 -5.00 18.62 -18.32
CA ALA A 221 -3.66 18.73 -17.76
C ALA A 221 -3.44 17.72 -16.60
N TYR A 222 -4.43 17.55 -15.73
CA TYR A 222 -4.37 16.61 -14.63
C TYR A 222 -4.53 15.14 -15.09
N ALA A 223 -5.38 14.90 -16.08
CA ALA A 223 -5.50 13.58 -16.71
C ALA A 223 -4.19 13.13 -17.36
N LEU A 224 -3.41 14.07 -17.91
CA LEU A 224 -2.08 13.77 -18.46
C LEU A 224 -1.13 13.28 -17.37
N LEU A 225 -1.11 13.90 -16.21
CA LEU A 225 -0.31 13.42 -15.08
C LEU A 225 -0.79 12.06 -14.58
N SER A 226 -2.11 11.82 -14.57
CA SER A 226 -2.67 10.50 -14.25
C SER A 226 -2.21 9.45 -15.26
N PHE A 227 -2.23 9.77 -16.55
CA PHE A 227 -1.75 8.89 -17.61
C PHE A 227 -0.26 8.59 -17.50
N GLN A 228 0.58 9.64 -17.31
CA GLN A 228 2.03 9.49 -17.16
C GLN A 228 2.41 8.63 -15.96
N THR A 229 1.75 8.83 -14.81
CA THR A 229 2.00 8.00 -13.62
C THR A 229 1.54 6.55 -13.82
N ALA A 230 0.42 6.33 -14.51
CA ALA A 230 -0.06 4.99 -14.84
C ALA A 230 0.85 4.31 -15.87
N TRP A 231 1.36 5.06 -16.84
CA TRP A 231 2.29 4.56 -17.85
C TRP A 231 3.61 4.08 -17.21
N LEU A 232 4.19 4.89 -16.31
CA LEU A 232 5.37 4.46 -15.56
C LEU A 232 5.10 3.19 -14.74
N LYS A 233 3.95 3.13 -14.08
CA LYS A 233 3.57 1.94 -13.30
C LYS A 233 3.37 0.69 -14.17
N ALA A 234 2.84 0.87 -15.40
CA ALA A 234 2.59 -0.25 -16.31
C ALA A 234 3.87 -0.79 -16.96
N HIS A 235 4.83 0.08 -17.29
CA HIS A 235 6.03 -0.28 -18.05
C HIS A 235 7.30 -0.38 -17.21
N TYR A 236 7.39 0.36 -16.10
CA TYR A 236 8.55 0.45 -15.22
C TYR A 236 8.12 0.50 -13.76
N PRO A 237 7.45 -0.57 -13.29
CA PRO A 237 6.86 -0.58 -11.94
C PRO A 237 7.89 -0.40 -10.84
N GLU A 238 9.11 -0.93 -10.97
CA GLU A 238 10.16 -0.81 -9.96
C GLU A 238 10.54 0.66 -9.74
N GLU A 239 10.79 1.42 -10.82
CA GLU A 239 11.12 2.84 -10.75
C GLU A 239 9.93 3.66 -10.27
N PHE A 240 8.71 3.30 -10.67
CA PHE A 240 7.49 3.94 -10.18
C PHE A 240 7.34 3.79 -8.67
N TYR A 241 7.51 2.57 -8.13
CA TYR A 241 7.44 2.34 -6.69
C TYR A 241 8.59 3.01 -5.95
N ALA A 242 9.83 2.86 -6.40
CA ALA A 242 10.99 3.50 -5.78
C ALA A 242 10.83 5.03 -5.73
N ALA A 243 10.44 5.67 -6.84
CA ALA A 243 10.20 7.10 -6.90
C ALA A 243 9.06 7.54 -5.99
N SER A 244 7.93 6.83 -5.98
CA SER A 244 6.78 7.14 -5.14
C SER A 244 7.12 7.05 -3.65
N MET A 245 7.82 5.97 -3.25
CA MET A 245 8.26 5.74 -1.88
C MET A 245 9.28 6.77 -1.39
N CYS A 246 10.15 7.31 -2.28
CA CYS A 246 11.07 8.41 -1.93
C CYS A 246 10.34 9.64 -1.40
N PHE A 247 9.18 9.99 -1.94
CA PHE A 247 8.42 11.19 -1.55
C PHE A 247 7.39 10.95 -0.44
N ASP A 248 7.18 9.70 -0.06
CA ASP A 248 6.36 9.30 1.10
C ASP A 248 7.19 8.62 2.21
N MET A 249 8.52 8.74 2.17
CA MET A 249 9.48 8.05 3.01
C MET A 249 9.23 8.23 4.53
N HIS A 250 8.69 9.39 4.93
CA HIS A 250 8.38 9.69 6.32
C HIS A 250 6.94 9.30 6.75
N GLN A 251 6.17 8.65 5.86
CA GLN A 251 4.79 8.24 6.09
C GLN A 251 4.68 6.70 6.04
N SER A 252 4.97 6.05 7.17
CA SER A 252 5.00 4.58 7.27
C SER A 252 3.72 3.90 6.76
N GLU A 253 2.55 4.53 6.98
CA GLU A 253 1.26 4.03 6.49
C GLU A 253 1.21 3.97 4.95
N LYS A 254 1.77 4.99 4.27
CA LYS A 254 1.84 4.99 2.81
C LYS A 254 2.88 4.02 2.29
N LEU A 255 4.04 3.92 2.96
CA LEU A 255 5.05 2.93 2.60
C LEU A 255 4.49 1.52 2.69
N SER A 256 3.72 1.19 3.74
CA SER A 256 3.03 -0.10 3.86
C SER A 256 2.13 -0.37 2.65
N VAL A 257 1.32 0.62 2.23
CA VAL A 257 0.43 0.48 1.07
C VAL A 257 1.21 0.21 -0.21
N PHE A 258 2.34 0.92 -0.43
CA PHE A 258 3.18 0.69 -1.61
C PHE A 258 3.86 -0.68 -1.59
N VAL A 259 4.40 -1.11 -0.44
CA VAL A 259 5.03 -2.43 -0.29
C VAL A 259 4.01 -3.54 -0.54
N ASP A 260 2.80 -3.41 0.01
CA ASP A 260 1.74 -4.38 -0.17
C ASP A 260 1.21 -4.41 -1.61
N ASP A 261 1.08 -3.26 -2.27
CA ASP A 261 0.66 -3.17 -3.66
C ASP A 261 1.73 -3.72 -4.62
N ALA A 262 3.01 -3.44 -4.37
CA ALA A 262 4.14 -3.97 -5.14
C ALA A 262 4.19 -5.50 -5.09
N ARG A 263 4.07 -6.09 -3.90
CA ARG A 263 4.04 -7.55 -3.72
C ARG A 263 2.89 -8.25 -4.42
N ARG A 264 1.79 -7.54 -4.66
CA ARG A 264 0.59 -8.04 -5.35
C ARG A 264 0.48 -7.58 -6.79
N TYR A 265 1.48 -6.87 -7.28
CA TYR A 265 1.48 -6.42 -8.67
C TYR A 265 1.31 -7.62 -9.62
N PRO A 266 0.50 -7.50 -10.70
CA PRO A 266 0.09 -8.64 -11.51
C PRO A 266 1.20 -9.13 -12.47
N VAL A 267 2.38 -9.39 -11.92
CA VAL A 267 3.47 -10.13 -12.57
C VAL A 267 3.82 -11.33 -11.70
N GLU A 268 4.44 -12.36 -12.29
CA GLU A 268 4.83 -13.54 -11.52
C GLU A 268 5.75 -13.14 -10.36
N GLY A 269 5.37 -13.49 -9.14
CA GLY A 269 6.10 -13.14 -7.93
C GLY A 269 5.88 -11.71 -7.41
N GLY A 270 5.13 -10.85 -8.12
CA GLY A 270 4.98 -9.42 -7.77
C GLY A 270 6.28 -8.63 -7.99
N ILE A 271 6.29 -7.37 -7.56
CA ILE A 271 7.52 -6.55 -7.55
C ILE A 271 8.25 -6.76 -6.22
N THR A 272 9.48 -7.22 -6.31
CA THR A 272 10.32 -7.50 -5.15
C THR A 272 10.78 -6.21 -4.47
N ILE A 273 10.56 -6.12 -3.16
CA ILE A 273 11.12 -5.06 -2.31
C ILE A 273 12.20 -5.71 -1.45
N LEU A 274 13.45 -5.39 -1.74
CA LEU A 274 14.61 -5.88 -1.00
C LEU A 274 14.75 -5.17 0.36
N PRO A 275 15.16 -5.87 1.41
CA PRO A 275 15.38 -5.27 2.73
C PRO A 275 16.48 -4.20 2.69
N PRO A 276 16.51 -3.29 3.69
CA PRO A 276 17.63 -2.38 3.83
C PRO A 276 18.92 -3.15 4.11
N ASP A 277 20.02 -2.68 3.53
CA ASP A 277 21.36 -3.23 3.71
C ASP A 277 22.38 -2.09 3.72
N ILE A 278 23.27 -2.05 4.70
CA ILE A 278 24.24 -0.97 4.85
C ILE A 278 25.24 -0.90 3.68
N ASN A 279 25.46 -2.02 3.00
CA ASN A 279 26.35 -2.15 1.88
C ASN A 279 25.68 -2.01 0.51
N ALA A 280 24.35 -2.09 0.44
CA ALA A 280 23.61 -2.00 -0.82
C ALA A 280 22.66 -0.80 -0.86
N SER A 281 21.95 -0.50 0.25
CA SER A 281 20.94 0.57 0.26
C SER A 281 21.56 1.97 0.17
N HIS A 282 20.82 2.87 -0.49
CA HIS A 282 21.07 4.30 -0.44
C HIS A 282 20.23 4.98 0.66
N ALA A 283 20.46 6.28 0.86
CA ALA A 283 19.62 7.05 1.79
C ALA A 283 18.14 7.07 1.34
N ARG A 284 17.90 7.08 0.02
CA ARG A 284 16.57 7.00 -0.60
C ARG A 284 16.35 5.65 -1.29
N PHE A 285 15.09 5.34 -1.63
CA PHE A 285 14.76 4.14 -2.41
C PHE A 285 15.40 4.19 -3.79
N THR A 286 15.92 3.06 -4.24
CA THR A 286 16.58 2.86 -5.54
C THR A 286 16.08 1.59 -6.20
N VAL A 287 16.43 1.39 -7.46
CA VAL A 287 16.21 0.15 -8.19
C VAL A 287 17.54 -0.58 -8.34
N GLU A 288 17.54 -1.87 -8.06
CA GLU A 288 18.72 -2.72 -8.09
C GLU A 288 18.49 -3.88 -9.05
N GLN A 289 19.52 -4.24 -9.81
CA GLN A 289 19.49 -5.43 -10.68
C GLN A 289 19.78 -6.68 -9.84
N THR A 290 18.95 -7.69 -9.98
CA THR A 290 19.07 -9.01 -9.35
C THR A 290 19.15 -10.11 -10.41
N ASP A 291 19.39 -11.34 -10.00
CA ASP A 291 19.39 -12.49 -10.93
C ASP A 291 18.02 -12.72 -11.60
N ASP A 292 16.93 -12.35 -10.91
CA ASP A 292 15.55 -12.51 -11.38
C ASP A 292 14.99 -11.27 -12.09
N GLY A 293 15.79 -10.20 -12.29
CA GLY A 293 15.36 -8.95 -12.91
C GLY A 293 15.68 -7.72 -12.07
N TYR A 294 14.74 -6.79 -11.97
CA TYR A 294 14.92 -5.59 -11.15
C TYR A 294 14.07 -5.65 -9.88
N ALA A 295 14.57 -5.03 -8.83
CA ALA A 295 13.89 -4.96 -7.55
C ALA A 295 14.05 -3.57 -6.92
N VAL A 296 13.12 -3.17 -6.06
CA VAL A 296 13.23 -1.93 -5.28
C VAL A 296 14.07 -2.22 -4.04
N ARG A 297 15.16 -1.49 -3.84
CA ARG A 297 15.95 -1.54 -2.60
C ARG A 297 15.38 -0.56 -1.57
N TYR A 298 15.09 -1.06 -0.36
CA TYR A 298 14.57 -0.23 0.72
C TYR A 298 15.59 0.82 1.18
N ALA A 299 15.12 2.07 1.34
CA ALA A 299 15.92 3.21 1.75
C ALA A 299 16.37 3.11 3.22
N LEU A 300 17.62 3.44 3.53
CA LEU A 300 18.06 3.53 4.93
C LEU A 300 17.28 4.61 5.71
N ALA A 301 17.02 5.76 5.09
CA ALA A 301 16.25 6.83 5.72
C ALA A 301 14.72 6.59 5.70
N GLY A 302 14.23 5.53 5.07
CA GLY A 302 12.86 5.05 5.19
C GLY A 302 12.57 4.34 6.52
N ILE A 303 13.59 4.06 7.31
CA ILE A 303 13.52 3.48 8.65
C ILE A 303 13.22 4.61 9.65
N ARG A 304 12.31 4.38 10.58
CA ARG A 304 11.95 5.37 11.59
C ARG A 304 13.18 5.81 12.40
N ASN A 305 13.23 7.09 12.73
CA ASN A 305 14.32 7.73 13.48
C ASN A 305 15.69 7.74 12.78
N VAL A 306 15.79 7.31 11.52
CA VAL A 306 17.01 7.35 10.73
C VAL A 306 16.98 8.60 9.84
N GLY A 307 17.99 9.49 10.01
CA GLY A 307 18.06 10.76 9.30
C GLY A 307 18.66 10.64 7.90
N GLU A 308 18.02 11.22 6.90
CA GLU A 308 18.44 11.16 5.49
C GLU A 308 19.88 11.66 5.29
N LYS A 309 20.21 12.88 5.80
CA LYS A 309 21.56 13.46 5.67
C LYS A 309 22.66 12.59 6.28
N ALA A 310 22.35 11.92 7.39
CA ALA A 310 23.29 11.02 8.03
C ALA A 310 23.55 9.78 7.17
N MET A 311 22.50 9.25 6.55
CA MET A 311 22.63 8.10 5.64
C MET A 311 23.33 8.48 4.34
N GLU A 312 23.11 9.67 3.81
CA GLU A 312 23.87 10.20 2.66
C GLU A 312 25.38 10.21 2.94
N GLN A 313 25.78 10.59 4.15
CA GLN A 313 27.20 10.58 4.54
C GLN A 313 27.79 9.16 4.61
N ILE A 314 27.05 8.20 5.15
CA ILE A 314 27.47 6.79 5.21
C ILE A 314 27.56 6.18 3.82
N VAL A 315 26.58 6.45 2.97
CA VAL A 315 26.58 5.99 1.57
C VAL A 315 27.77 6.58 0.81
N SER A 316 28.03 7.89 0.95
CA SER A 316 29.17 8.55 0.31
C SER A 316 30.51 7.97 0.77
N GLU A 317 30.65 7.64 2.07
CA GLU A 317 31.84 6.94 2.60
C GLU A 317 32.02 5.57 1.94
N ARG A 318 30.96 4.79 1.86
CA ARG A 318 30.96 3.47 1.20
C ARG A 318 31.28 3.56 -0.30
N GLU A 319 30.72 4.52 -1.01
CA GLU A 319 30.98 4.71 -2.45
C GLU A 319 32.43 5.15 -2.72
N THR A 320 33.01 5.91 -1.81
CA THR A 320 34.39 6.39 -1.96
C THR A 320 35.42 5.33 -1.60
N ASN A 321 35.20 4.58 -0.52
CA ASN A 321 36.21 3.71 0.10
C ASN A 321 35.84 2.21 0.03
N GLY A 322 34.77 1.85 -0.70
CA GLY A 322 34.30 0.47 -0.83
C GLY A 322 33.35 0.01 0.26
N GLN A 323 32.75 -1.15 0.06
CA GLN A 323 31.82 -1.77 1.01
C GLN A 323 32.48 -1.98 2.38
N PHE A 324 31.67 -1.96 3.43
CA PHE A 324 32.11 -2.30 4.78
C PHE A 324 32.31 -3.81 4.87
N SER A 325 33.54 -4.22 5.21
CA SER A 325 33.92 -5.64 5.29
C SER A 325 33.49 -6.30 6.60
N SER A 326 33.32 -5.52 7.65
CA SER A 326 32.95 -5.98 9.00
C SER A 326 32.32 -4.86 9.82
N LEU A 327 31.72 -5.22 10.96
CA LEU A 327 31.20 -4.24 11.91
C LEU A 327 32.31 -3.32 12.45
N LYS A 328 33.52 -3.86 12.61
CA LYS A 328 34.72 -3.08 13.05
C LYS A 328 35.09 -2.05 11.98
N ASP A 329 35.22 -2.45 10.72
CA ASP A 329 35.50 -1.57 9.58
C ASP A 329 34.45 -0.45 9.48
N LEU A 330 33.16 -0.79 9.65
CA LEU A 330 32.10 0.22 9.73
C LEU A 330 32.35 1.24 10.85
N CYS A 331 32.67 0.78 12.10
CA CYS A 331 32.93 1.67 13.22
C CYS A 331 34.14 2.58 12.96
N GLU A 332 35.16 2.05 12.32
CA GLU A 332 36.39 2.80 12.00
C GLU A 332 36.15 3.86 10.91
N ARG A 333 35.16 3.71 10.06
CA ARG A 333 34.89 4.54 8.88
C ARG A 333 33.70 5.49 9.01
N ILE A 334 32.78 5.23 9.92
CA ILE A 334 31.56 6.08 10.10
C ILE A 334 31.98 7.57 10.23
N PRO A 335 31.37 8.48 9.44
CA PRO A 335 31.61 9.92 9.57
C PRO A 335 31.10 10.46 10.91
N GLN A 336 31.77 11.51 11.41
CA GLN A 336 31.40 12.14 12.67
C GLN A 336 29.97 12.66 12.65
N GLY A 337 29.14 12.25 13.63
CA GLY A 337 27.75 12.67 13.76
C GLY A 337 26.76 11.95 12.84
N ALA A 338 27.23 11.01 11.99
CA ALA A 338 26.37 10.26 11.07
C ALA A 338 25.56 9.14 11.76
N MET A 339 25.95 8.72 12.98
CA MET A 339 25.27 7.65 13.71
C MET A 339 25.06 8.05 15.17
N ASN A 340 23.84 7.90 15.65
CA ASN A 340 23.51 7.97 17.08
C ASN A 340 22.81 6.67 17.50
N ARG A 341 22.57 6.49 18.82
CA ARG A 341 21.99 5.27 19.36
C ARG A 341 20.65 4.89 18.69
N ARG A 342 19.74 5.85 18.55
CA ARG A 342 18.41 5.58 17.95
C ARG A 342 18.51 5.16 16.49
N GLN A 343 19.41 5.79 15.73
CA GLN A 343 19.65 5.42 14.34
C GLN A 343 20.27 4.02 14.24
N LEU A 344 21.28 3.72 15.07
CA LEU A 344 21.91 2.40 15.10
C LEU A 344 20.91 1.30 15.46
N GLU A 345 20.15 1.49 16.56
CA GLU A 345 19.10 0.55 16.98
C GLU A 345 18.04 0.36 15.88
N GLY A 346 17.58 1.44 15.23
CA GLY A 346 16.61 1.37 14.12
C GLY A 346 17.15 0.58 12.93
N LEU A 347 18.38 0.83 12.51
CA LEU A 347 19.03 0.10 11.41
C LEU A 347 19.21 -1.38 11.73
N ILE A 348 19.65 -1.71 12.97
CA ILE A 348 19.78 -3.10 13.43
C ILE A 348 18.42 -3.80 13.40
N CYS A 349 17.39 -3.20 13.99
CA CYS A 349 16.05 -3.77 14.04
C CYS A 349 15.47 -4.00 12.64
N ALA A 350 15.76 -3.11 11.70
CA ALA A 350 15.34 -3.23 10.31
C ALA A 350 16.17 -4.24 9.50
N GLY A 351 17.28 -4.74 10.03
CA GLY A 351 18.14 -5.71 9.38
C GLY A 351 19.20 -5.13 8.44
N ALA A 352 19.46 -3.82 8.53
CA ALA A 352 20.43 -3.16 7.66
C ALA A 352 21.88 -3.71 7.82
N PHE A 353 22.17 -4.42 8.89
CA PHE A 353 23.47 -5.03 9.17
C PHE A 353 23.50 -6.54 8.98
N ASP A 354 22.42 -7.18 8.53
CA ASP A 354 22.35 -8.65 8.38
C ASP A 354 23.46 -9.21 7.48
N GLY A 355 23.95 -8.43 6.50
CA GLY A 355 25.10 -8.77 5.67
C GLY A 355 26.45 -8.75 6.40
N LEU A 356 26.56 -8.08 7.56
CA LEU A 356 27.75 -8.04 8.40
C LEU A 356 27.65 -9.00 9.59
N ASP A 357 26.49 -9.09 10.23
CA ASP A 357 26.16 -10.02 11.31
C ASP A 357 24.66 -10.26 11.37
N GLU A 358 24.23 -11.50 11.20
CA GLU A 358 22.82 -11.90 11.22
C GLU A 358 22.17 -11.85 12.61
N ASN A 359 22.99 -11.80 13.68
CA ASN A 359 22.48 -11.76 15.05
C ASN A 359 22.09 -10.34 15.47
N ARG A 360 20.94 -9.86 15.02
CA ARG A 360 20.42 -8.53 15.36
C ARG A 360 20.30 -8.31 16.88
N ALA A 361 19.99 -9.36 17.66
CA ALA A 361 19.92 -9.27 19.13
C ALA A 361 21.29 -8.94 19.74
N LEU A 362 22.35 -9.54 19.22
CA LEU A 362 23.72 -9.28 19.64
C LEU A 362 24.11 -7.82 19.37
N LEU A 363 23.85 -7.34 18.15
CA LEU A 363 24.16 -5.95 17.78
C LEU A 363 23.34 -4.96 18.61
N PHE A 364 22.07 -5.22 18.82
CA PHE A 364 21.16 -4.35 19.58
C PHE A 364 21.60 -4.22 21.05
N ALA A 365 21.91 -5.34 21.69
CA ALA A 365 22.37 -5.35 23.09
C ALA A 365 23.73 -4.68 23.29
N ASN A 366 24.56 -4.61 22.25
CA ASN A 366 25.89 -4.00 22.28
C ASN A 366 25.94 -2.62 21.59
N ALA A 367 24.80 -1.97 21.32
CA ALA A 367 24.75 -0.71 20.59
C ALA A 367 25.62 0.40 21.23
N ASP A 368 25.63 0.50 22.56
CA ASP A 368 26.48 1.48 23.27
C ASP A 368 27.98 1.19 23.07
N LEU A 369 28.38 -0.08 23.07
CA LEU A 369 29.76 -0.48 22.84
C LEU A 369 30.19 -0.19 21.40
N ILE A 370 29.33 -0.50 20.42
CA ILE A 370 29.56 -0.22 18.99
C ILE A 370 29.80 1.29 18.80
N LEU A 371 28.93 2.13 19.38
CA LEU A 371 29.07 3.59 19.30
C LEU A 371 30.32 4.10 20.00
N ALA A 372 30.68 3.55 21.16
CA ALA A 372 31.90 3.94 21.87
C ALA A 372 33.15 3.64 21.04
N VAL A 373 33.18 2.50 20.33
CA VAL A 373 34.30 2.14 19.42
C VAL A 373 34.34 3.12 18.23
N ALA A 374 33.19 3.42 17.62
CA ALA A 374 33.10 4.38 16.53
C ALA A 374 33.57 5.79 16.96
N GLU A 375 33.13 6.26 18.12
CA GLU A 375 33.57 7.56 18.67
C GLU A 375 35.08 7.58 18.98
N ALA A 376 35.66 6.48 19.46
CA ALA A 376 37.08 6.37 19.68
C ALA A 376 37.86 6.47 18.36
N ALA A 377 37.42 5.75 17.34
CA ALA A 377 38.01 5.81 16.00
C ALA A 377 37.90 7.21 15.36
N ILE A 378 36.77 7.91 15.54
CA ILE A 378 36.59 9.29 15.08
C ILE A 378 37.58 10.24 15.79
N ARG A 379 37.74 10.11 17.11
CA ARG A 379 38.71 10.93 17.89
C ARG A 379 40.14 10.70 17.44
N GLU A 380 40.52 9.46 17.19
CA GLU A 380 41.86 9.10 16.72
C GLU A 380 42.15 9.73 15.34
N ARG A 381 41.26 9.58 14.39
CA ARG A 381 41.35 10.20 13.05
C ARG A 381 41.42 11.74 13.12
N SER A 382 40.66 12.37 14.02
CA SER A 382 40.60 13.83 14.14
C SER A 382 41.83 14.42 14.88
N SER A 383 42.48 13.68 15.75
CA SER A 383 43.66 14.14 16.53
C SER A 383 44.94 14.13 15.71
N GLY A 384 45.01 13.43 14.60
CA GLY A 384 46.24 13.26 13.79
C GLY A 384 47.37 12.54 14.51
N GLN A 385 47.16 12.05 15.73
CA GLN A 385 48.10 11.23 16.47
C GLN A 385 47.85 9.76 16.13
N ALA A 386 48.67 9.20 15.26
CA ALA A 386 48.78 7.74 15.17
C ALA A 386 49.10 7.21 16.57
N ALA A 387 48.36 6.22 17.03
CA ALA A 387 48.58 5.61 18.35
C ALA A 387 50.03 5.18 18.45
N LEU A 388 50.76 5.72 19.43
CA LEU A 388 52.20 5.47 19.67
C LEU A 388 52.50 3.98 19.99
N PHE A 389 51.44 3.15 20.14
CA PHE A 389 51.45 1.71 20.40
C PHE A 389 50.67 0.88 19.38
N GLY A 390 50.23 1.47 18.27
CA GLY A 390 49.63 0.78 17.16
C GLY A 390 50.67 0.10 16.28
N GLY A 391 51.32 -0.90 16.81
CA GLY A 391 52.20 -1.78 16.03
C GLY A 391 51.32 -2.50 15.01
N ASP A 392 51.80 -2.47 13.78
CA ASP A 392 51.42 -3.26 12.64
C ASP A 392 51.42 -4.76 13.00
N GLN A 393 50.38 -5.21 13.71
CA GLN A 393 50.00 -6.60 13.88
C GLN A 393 48.81 -6.81 12.96
N GLY A 394 49.12 -7.12 11.69
CA GLY A 394 48.13 -7.49 10.68
C GLY A 394 47.30 -8.70 11.08
N GLY A 395 46.31 -8.48 11.91
CA GLY A 395 45.27 -9.42 12.26
C GLY A 395 43.99 -8.66 12.50
N GLU A 396 43.00 -8.86 11.66
CA GLU A 396 41.64 -8.40 11.85
C GLU A 396 41.04 -9.10 13.08
N GLU A 397 41.38 -8.61 14.31
CA GLU A 397 40.66 -9.08 15.48
C GLU A 397 39.22 -8.56 15.40
N PRO A 398 38.19 -9.44 15.33
CA PRO A 398 36.82 -9.02 15.27
C PRO A 398 36.44 -8.23 16.54
N LEU A 399 35.49 -7.32 16.42
CA LEU A 399 34.94 -6.57 17.55
C LEU A 399 34.35 -7.55 18.57
N ARG A 400 34.88 -7.56 19.80
CA ARG A 400 34.39 -8.46 20.87
C ARG A 400 33.11 -7.89 21.47
N LEU A 401 31.97 -8.46 21.09
CA LEU A 401 30.66 -8.14 21.65
C LEU A 401 30.30 -9.08 22.80
N ASN A 402 29.52 -8.57 23.76
CA ASN A 402 28.98 -9.40 24.84
C ASN A 402 27.96 -10.39 24.24
N PRO A 403 28.11 -11.70 24.44
CA PRO A 403 27.29 -12.71 23.81
C PRO A 403 25.81 -12.61 24.24
N VAL A 404 24.90 -12.65 23.29
CA VAL A 404 23.44 -12.64 23.51
C VAL A 404 22.81 -13.63 22.55
N GLY A 405 21.77 -14.34 23.02
CA GLY A 405 20.99 -15.24 22.17
C GLY A 405 20.26 -14.50 21.04
N LYS A 406 19.99 -15.20 19.95
CA LYS A 406 19.22 -14.63 18.82
C LYS A 406 17.78 -14.31 19.27
N TRP A 407 17.20 -13.27 18.70
CA TRP A 407 15.76 -13.01 18.84
C TRP A 407 14.95 -14.16 18.27
N SER A 408 13.84 -14.50 18.92
CA SER A 408 12.77 -15.29 18.31
C SER A 408 12.19 -14.58 17.09
N ARG A 409 11.52 -15.32 16.22
CA ARG A 409 10.86 -14.72 15.05
C ARG A 409 9.85 -13.64 15.44
N SER A 410 9.07 -13.88 16.50
CA SER A 410 8.08 -12.94 16.99
C SER A 410 8.72 -11.64 17.50
N GLU A 411 9.84 -11.73 18.24
CA GLU A 411 10.61 -10.55 18.65
C GLU A 411 11.19 -9.80 17.45
N LYS A 412 11.78 -10.52 16.47
CA LYS A 412 12.31 -9.93 15.24
C LYS A 412 11.23 -9.16 14.47
N MET A 413 10.04 -9.77 14.31
CA MET A 413 8.90 -9.12 13.63
C MET A 413 8.37 -7.91 14.42
N ALA A 414 8.33 -7.97 15.75
CA ALA A 414 7.94 -6.83 16.59
C ALA A 414 8.90 -5.66 16.41
N HIS A 415 10.21 -5.91 16.45
CA HIS A 415 11.23 -4.90 16.20
C HIS A 415 11.17 -4.31 14.79
N GLU A 416 10.94 -5.14 13.76
CA GLU A 416 10.72 -4.66 12.39
C GLU A 416 9.51 -3.73 12.32
N ARG A 417 8.37 -4.15 12.86
CA ARG A 417 7.14 -3.33 12.89
C ARG A 417 7.37 -1.97 13.56
N ASP A 418 8.05 -1.93 14.69
CA ASP A 418 8.31 -0.69 15.41
C ASP A 418 9.16 0.29 14.60
N ASN A 419 10.06 -0.23 13.75
CA ASN A 419 11.00 0.57 12.97
C ASN A 419 10.55 0.86 11.53
N PHE A 420 9.85 -0.05 10.86
CA PHE A 420 9.21 0.23 9.56
C PHE A 420 7.82 0.87 9.73
N GLY A 421 7.09 0.55 10.81
CA GLY A 421 5.70 0.88 11.01
C GLY A 421 4.72 -0.12 10.41
N PHE A 422 5.24 -1.21 9.84
CA PHE A 422 4.49 -2.35 9.30
C PHE A 422 5.38 -3.60 9.32
N TYR A 423 4.78 -4.77 9.08
CA TYR A 423 5.52 -6.04 9.00
C TYR A 423 6.22 -6.17 7.65
N PHE A 424 7.55 -6.08 7.65
CA PHE A 424 8.32 -6.09 6.41
C PHE A 424 8.66 -7.51 5.95
N SER A 425 9.29 -8.35 6.78
CA SER A 425 9.78 -9.67 6.35
C SER A 425 8.68 -10.73 6.30
N ALA A 426 7.78 -10.74 7.28
CA ALA A 426 6.69 -11.70 7.37
C ALA A 426 5.53 -11.14 8.19
N HIS A 427 4.29 -11.55 7.85
CA HIS A 427 3.11 -11.20 8.62
C HIS A 427 2.87 -12.23 9.75
N PRO A 428 2.55 -11.82 11.00
CA PRO A 428 2.36 -12.75 12.12
C PRO A 428 1.37 -13.87 11.87
N VAL A 429 0.33 -13.63 11.07
CA VAL A 429 -0.66 -14.65 10.69
C VAL A 429 -0.05 -15.80 9.88
N GLN A 430 1.07 -15.57 9.18
CA GLN A 430 1.67 -16.60 8.31
C GLN A 430 2.14 -17.84 9.10
N GLN A 431 2.58 -17.67 10.34
CA GLN A 431 2.94 -18.81 11.20
C GLN A 431 1.77 -19.76 11.47
N PHE A 432 0.54 -19.27 11.36
CA PHE A 432 -0.69 -20.04 11.56
C PHE A 432 -1.35 -20.50 10.26
N ARG A 433 -0.69 -20.31 9.10
CA ARG A 433 -1.27 -20.57 7.78
C ARG A 433 -1.87 -21.96 7.64
N ALA A 434 -1.17 -22.99 8.10
CA ALA A 434 -1.63 -24.37 8.01
C ALA A 434 -2.92 -24.60 8.83
N ALA A 435 -2.94 -24.12 10.07
CA ALA A 435 -4.10 -24.22 10.95
C ALA A 435 -5.28 -23.39 10.44
N ALA A 436 -5.03 -22.18 9.97
CA ALA A 436 -6.05 -21.30 9.41
C ALA A 436 -6.69 -21.91 8.15
N SER A 437 -5.89 -22.42 7.21
CA SER A 437 -6.38 -23.08 5.98
C SER A 437 -7.20 -24.31 6.28
N ALA A 438 -6.83 -25.11 7.28
CA ALA A 438 -7.61 -26.28 7.68
C ALA A 438 -8.97 -25.93 8.30
N GLN A 439 -9.14 -24.70 8.80
CA GLN A 439 -10.42 -24.16 9.26
C GLN A 439 -11.19 -23.42 8.14
N GLY A 440 -10.73 -23.52 6.89
CA GLY A 440 -11.36 -22.88 5.75
C GLY A 440 -11.13 -21.38 5.67
N ALA A 441 -10.11 -20.86 6.36
CA ALA A 441 -9.77 -19.44 6.28
C ALA A 441 -9.26 -19.08 4.87
N ARG A 442 -9.76 -17.96 4.37
CA ARG A 442 -9.36 -17.33 3.10
C ARG A 442 -8.70 -15.99 3.42
N SER A 443 -7.86 -15.51 2.52
CA SER A 443 -7.32 -14.17 2.64
C SER A 443 -8.42 -13.12 2.50
N TYR A 444 -8.25 -11.96 3.13
CA TYR A 444 -9.17 -10.83 3.01
C TYR A 444 -9.43 -10.48 1.54
N GLN A 445 -8.37 -10.37 0.74
CA GLN A 445 -8.49 -10.08 -0.68
C GLN A 445 -9.35 -11.11 -1.42
N ALA A 446 -9.11 -12.40 -1.21
CA ALA A 446 -9.89 -13.47 -1.85
C ALA A 446 -11.37 -13.47 -1.43
N ILE A 447 -11.67 -12.98 -0.22
CA ILE A 447 -13.05 -12.79 0.25
C ILE A 447 -13.69 -11.60 -0.48
N MET A 448 -12.96 -10.49 -0.62
CA MET A 448 -13.46 -9.28 -1.28
C MET A 448 -13.63 -9.47 -2.79
N GLU A 449 -12.74 -10.21 -3.44
CA GLU A 449 -12.84 -10.56 -4.87
C GLU A 449 -14.04 -11.47 -5.17
N ALA A 450 -14.33 -12.41 -4.28
CA ALA A 450 -15.50 -13.28 -4.40
C ALA A 450 -16.81 -12.51 -4.18
N GLY A 451 -16.77 -11.40 -3.45
CA GLY A 451 -17.92 -10.57 -3.14
C GLY A 451 -18.94 -11.26 -2.22
N ALA A 452 -20.05 -10.56 -1.95
CA ALA A 452 -21.21 -11.17 -1.32
C ALA A 452 -22.03 -11.94 -2.37
N PRO A 453 -22.66 -13.09 -2.02
CA PRO A 453 -23.54 -13.81 -2.92
C PRO A 453 -24.69 -12.94 -3.45
N GLU A 454 -25.20 -13.24 -4.64
CA GLU A 454 -26.44 -12.64 -5.14
C GLU A 454 -27.56 -12.88 -4.13
N GLY A 455 -28.07 -11.80 -3.51
CA GLY A 455 -29.06 -11.87 -2.42
C GLY A 455 -28.60 -11.26 -1.11
N GLY A 456 -27.37 -10.75 -1.05
CA GLY A 456 -26.97 -9.72 -0.10
C GLY A 456 -26.15 -10.15 1.11
N ARG A 457 -26.17 -11.40 1.59
CA ARG A 457 -25.40 -11.82 2.77
C ARG A 457 -24.64 -13.11 2.55
N GLY A 458 -23.37 -13.09 2.94
CA GLY A 458 -22.48 -14.26 2.91
C GLY A 458 -21.72 -14.41 4.23
N THR A 459 -21.11 -15.56 4.43
CA THR A 459 -20.22 -15.81 5.55
C THR A 459 -18.86 -16.25 5.04
N ALA A 460 -17.81 -15.82 5.72
CA ALA A 460 -16.44 -16.25 5.43
C ALA A 460 -15.64 -16.42 6.71
N VAL A 461 -14.53 -17.13 6.60
CA VAL A 461 -13.55 -17.25 7.67
C VAL A 461 -12.27 -16.56 7.19
N VAL A 462 -11.71 -15.69 8.01
CA VAL A 462 -10.43 -15.00 7.74
C VAL A 462 -9.51 -15.14 8.94
N ALA A 463 -8.23 -15.37 8.67
CA ALA A 463 -7.18 -15.33 9.69
C ALA A 463 -6.53 -13.95 9.64
N ALA A 464 -6.63 -13.17 10.70
CA ALA A 464 -6.14 -11.81 10.74
C ALA A 464 -5.59 -11.44 12.12
N MET A 465 -4.69 -10.47 12.14
CA MET A 465 -4.18 -9.88 13.37
C MET A 465 -4.97 -8.61 13.71
N VAL A 466 -5.21 -8.37 14.98
CA VAL A 466 -5.84 -7.12 15.46
C VAL A 466 -4.79 -6.03 15.50
N GLU A 467 -5.00 -4.94 14.75
CA GLU A 467 -4.11 -3.76 14.72
C GLU A 467 -4.56 -2.68 15.72
N SER A 468 -5.85 -2.40 15.70
CA SER A 468 -6.44 -1.40 16.59
C SER A 468 -7.86 -1.76 16.99
N VAL A 469 -8.32 -1.21 18.11
CA VAL A 469 -9.66 -1.44 18.63
C VAL A 469 -10.27 -0.14 19.14
N GLY A 470 -11.40 0.25 18.57
CA GLY A 470 -12.20 1.39 18.99
C GLY A 470 -13.57 0.96 19.52
N LYS A 471 -14.02 1.53 20.63
CA LYS A 471 -15.37 1.32 21.17
C LYS A 471 -16.37 2.31 20.60
N GLY A 472 -17.58 1.85 20.38
CA GLY A 472 -18.72 2.68 20.03
C GLY A 472 -19.99 2.26 20.76
N ARG A 473 -21.01 3.12 20.68
CA ARG A 473 -22.35 2.80 21.16
C ARG A 473 -23.36 2.92 20.02
N THR A 474 -24.21 1.93 19.89
CA THR A 474 -25.32 1.97 18.93
C THR A 474 -26.36 3.01 19.35
N LYS A 475 -27.24 3.42 18.44
CA LYS A 475 -28.39 4.32 18.76
C LYS A 475 -29.29 3.76 19.88
N ARG A 476 -29.26 2.46 20.14
CA ARG A 476 -30.01 1.77 21.21
C ARG A 476 -29.22 1.63 22.52
N GLY A 477 -28.00 2.20 22.60
CA GLY A 477 -27.15 2.18 23.80
C GLY A 477 -26.27 0.94 23.97
N ALA A 478 -26.39 -0.10 23.13
CA ALA A 478 -25.54 -1.29 23.17
C ALA A 478 -24.11 -0.94 22.76
N GLU A 479 -23.12 -1.51 23.45
CA GLU A 479 -21.72 -1.36 23.13
C GLU A 479 -21.36 -2.26 21.93
N PHE A 480 -20.48 -1.75 21.07
CA PHE A 480 -19.88 -2.50 19.98
C PHE A 480 -18.43 -2.10 19.80
N VAL A 481 -17.68 -2.96 19.13
CA VAL A 481 -16.27 -2.70 18.79
C VAL A 481 -16.15 -2.50 17.30
N ARG A 482 -15.36 -1.52 16.89
CA ARG A 482 -14.79 -1.41 15.56
C ARG A 482 -13.31 -1.69 15.68
N ALA A 483 -12.85 -2.73 15.00
CA ALA A 483 -11.45 -3.11 15.00
C ALA A 483 -10.87 -3.06 13.59
N ASP A 484 -9.62 -2.65 13.51
CA ASP A 484 -8.83 -2.73 12.31
C ASP A 484 -7.98 -4.00 12.39
N PHE A 485 -7.91 -4.69 11.28
CA PHE A 485 -7.24 -5.98 11.14
C PHE A 485 -6.27 -5.94 9.97
N SER A 486 -5.28 -6.82 10.03
CA SER A 486 -4.39 -7.10 8.90
C SER A 486 -4.23 -8.60 8.67
N ASP A 487 -4.06 -8.98 7.42
CA ASP A 487 -3.59 -10.29 7.00
C ASP A 487 -2.49 -10.13 5.93
N PRO A 488 -1.83 -11.18 5.47
CA PRO A 488 -0.82 -11.08 4.41
C PRO A 488 -1.31 -10.44 3.09
N SER A 489 -2.62 -10.31 2.90
CA SER A 489 -3.21 -9.75 1.69
C SER A 489 -3.67 -8.31 1.82
N GLY A 490 -3.68 -7.72 3.04
CA GLY A 490 -4.02 -6.33 3.26
C GLY A 490 -4.64 -6.02 4.61
N GLN A 491 -5.04 -4.77 4.77
CA GLN A 491 -5.72 -4.26 5.97
C GLN A 491 -7.20 -4.08 5.73
N PHE A 492 -8.01 -4.26 6.76
CA PHE A 492 -9.45 -4.05 6.71
C PHE A 492 -10.03 -3.70 8.07
N SER A 493 -11.18 -3.02 8.06
CA SER A 493 -11.94 -2.72 9.29
C SER A 493 -13.21 -3.56 9.32
N ALA A 494 -13.55 -4.06 10.51
CA ALA A 494 -14.82 -4.74 10.73
C ALA A 494 -15.43 -4.33 12.07
N ALA A 495 -16.78 -4.34 12.14
CA ALA A 495 -17.52 -4.11 13.38
C ALA A 495 -17.86 -5.45 14.04
N CYS A 496 -17.86 -5.48 15.37
CA CYS A 496 -18.34 -6.61 16.17
C CYS A 496 -19.41 -6.11 17.13
N PHE A 497 -20.62 -6.66 16.99
CA PHE A 497 -21.79 -6.32 17.84
C PHE A 497 -22.08 -7.42 18.88
N GLU A 498 -21.25 -8.45 18.96
CA GLU A 498 -21.39 -9.54 19.92
C GLU A 498 -20.86 -9.07 21.29
N GLU A 499 -21.74 -8.80 22.23
CA GLU A 499 -21.39 -8.23 23.55
C GLU A 499 -20.37 -9.06 24.31
N THR A 500 -20.38 -10.39 24.15
CA THR A 500 -19.42 -11.31 24.76
C THR A 500 -18.00 -11.15 24.24
N LEU A 501 -17.83 -10.65 23.02
CA LEU A 501 -16.52 -10.45 22.39
C LEU A 501 -15.93 -9.06 22.65
N VAL A 502 -16.73 -8.08 23.10
CA VAL A 502 -16.25 -6.72 23.34
C VAL A 502 -15.06 -6.66 24.32
N PRO A 503 -15.11 -7.29 25.50
CA PRO A 503 -13.97 -7.31 26.43
C PRO A 503 -12.75 -8.05 25.87
N GLU A 504 -12.99 -9.12 25.11
CA GLU A 504 -11.93 -9.90 24.50
C GLU A 504 -11.18 -9.10 23.43
N PHE A 505 -11.90 -8.34 22.58
CA PHE A 505 -11.27 -7.46 21.60
C PHE A 505 -10.39 -6.38 22.23
N GLU A 506 -10.76 -5.86 23.39
CA GLU A 506 -9.91 -4.92 24.12
C GLU A 506 -8.60 -5.54 24.59
N ARG A 507 -8.64 -6.78 25.01
CA ARG A 507 -7.45 -7.53 25.38
C ARG A 507 -6.61 -7.82 24.15
N TRP A 508 -7.22 -8.37 23.08
CA TRP A 508 -6.53 -8.73 21.84
C TRP A 508 -5.91 -7.52 21.13
N GLY A 509 -6.56 -6.35 21.19
CA GLY A 509 -6.00 -5.12 20.62
C GLY A 509 -4.75 -4.62 21.35
N LYS A 510 -4.59 -4.94 22.64
CA LYS A 510 -3.37 -4.58 23.39
C LYS A 510 -2.19 -5.51 23.09
N THR A 511 -2.46 -6.74 22.70
CA THR A 511 -1.44 -7.77 22.42
C THR A 511 -1.21 -7.99 20.94
N ASN A 512 -1.93 -7.29 20.05
CA ASN A 512 -1.94 -7.53 18.60
C ASN A 512 -2.17 -9.01 18.26
N GLU A 513 -3.18 -9.61 18.90
CA GLU A 513 -3.48 -11.04 18.81
C GLU A 513 -3.86 -11.46 17.39
N CYS A 514 -3.35 -12.61 16.96
CA CYS A 514 -3.75 -13.26 15.71
C CYS A 514 -5.02 -14.08 15.93
N LEU A 515 -6.08 -13.76 15.19
CA LEU A 515 -7.41 -14.32 15.36
C LEU A 515 -7.88 -15.09 14.12
N LEU A 516 -8.64 -16.16 14.35
CA LEU A 516 -9.52 -16.74 13.35
C LEU A 516 -10.90 -16.08 13.51
N LEU A 517 -11.30 -15.31 12.53
CA LEU A 517 -12.53 -14.53 12.51
C LEU A 517 -13.58 -15.22 11.64
N SER A 518 -14.80 -15.39 12.16
CA SER A 518 -15.98 -15.68 11.37
C SER A 518 -16.66 -14.36 11.04
N VAL A 519 -16.72 -13.99 9.76
CA VAL A 519 -17.26 -12.71 9.30
C VAL A 519 -18.51 -12.93 8.46
N GLU A 520 -19.47 -12.02 8.62
CA GLU A 520 -20.61 -11.85 7.72
C GLU A 520 -20.30 -10.72 6.75
N LEU A 521 -20.56 -10.97 5.47
CA LEU A 521 -20.46 -10.00 4.39
C LEU A 521 -21.86 -9.49 4.06
N ASP A 522 -22.03 -8.18 4.03
CA ASP A 522 -23.27 -7.51 3.66
C ASP A 522 -22.98 -6.42 2.61
N SER A 523 -23.63 -6.53 1.44
CA SER A 523 -23.54 -5.53 0.37
C SER A 523 -24.89 -4.85 0.22
N PRO A 524 -25.16 -3.79 1.00
CA PRO A 524 -26.46 -3.12 0.98
C PRO A 524 -26.80 -2.44 -0.35
N ASN A 525 -25.78 -2.06 -1.10
CA ASN A 525 -25.94 -1.39 -2.40
C ASN A 525 -25.17 -2.14 -3.50
N PRO A 526 -25.74 -2.32 -4.68
CA PRO A 526 -25.04 -2.86 -5.83
C PRO A 526 -23.79 -2.01 -6.15
N GLY A 527 -22.63 -2.66 -6.31
CA GLY A 527 -21.36 -1.98 -6.63
C GLY A 527 -20.59 -1.40 -5.43
N GLU A 528 -21.13 -1.43 -4.20
CA GLU A 528 -20.36 -1.15 -3.00
C GLU A 528 -19.62 -2.42 -2.52
N PRO A 529 -18.39 -2.29 -1.95
CA PRO A 529 -17.72 -3.43 -1.37
C PRO A 529 -18.53 -3.96 -0.19
N PRO A 530 -18.51 -5.28 0.04
CA PRO A 530 -19.20 -5.86 1.17
C PRO A 530 -18.64 -5.29 2.48
N ARG A 531 -19.54 -4.96 3.40
CA ARG A 531 -19.20 -4.60 4.77
C ARG A 531 -18.97 -5.88 5.55
N LEU A 532 -17.90 -5.90 6.34
CA LEU A 532 -17.56 -7.04 7.18
C LEU A 532 -18.10 -6.80 8.59
N THR A 533 -18.80 -7.79 9.12
CA THR A 533 -19.23 -7.84 10.51
C THR A 533 -18.70 -9.11 11.17
N VAL A 534 -17.95 -8.98 12.26
CA VAL A 534 -17.43 -10.12 13.00
C VAL A 534 -18.57 -10.76 13.81
N ARG A 535 -18.80 -12.06 13.59
CA ARG A 535 -19.77 -12.89 14.32
C ARG A 535 -19.11 -13.84 15.30
N GLY A 536 -17.83 -14.10 15.14
CA GLY A 536 -17.06 -14.94 16.05
C GLY A 536 -15.57 -14.70 15.87
N ALA A 537 -14.83 -14.84 16.95
CA ALA A 537 -13.38 -14.70 16.95
C ALA A 537 -12.75 -15.69 17.93
N LYS A 538 -11.60 -16.26 17.57
CA LYS A 538 -10.81 -17.15 18.41
C LYS A 538 -9.33 -16.91 18.18
N PRO A 539 -8.48 -16.87 19.23
CA PRO A 539 -7.03 -16.80 19.03
C PRO A 539 -6.52 -17.98 18.20
N LEU A 540 -5.73 -17.68 17.16
CA LEU A 540 -5.14 -18.72 16.29
C LEU A 540 -4.22 -19.65 17.05
N ALA A 541 -3.52 -19.16 18.07
CA ALA A 541 -2.73 -20.00 18.98
C ALA A 541 -3.57 -21.09 19.66
N SER A 542 -4.80 -20.77 20.07
CA SER A 542 -5.71 -21.75 20.69
C SER A 542 -6.25 -22.78 19.69
N VAL A 543 -6.40 -22.39 18.43
CA VAL A 543 -6.81 -23.26 17.33
C VAL A 543 -5.70 -24.24 16.99
N THR A 544 -4.47 -23.76 16.86
CA THR A 544 -3.28 -24.57 16.55
C THR A 544 -3.00 -25.57 17.67
N GLY A 545 -3.07 -25.15 18.93
CA GLY A 545 -2.79 -26.02 20.08
C GLY A 545 -3.76 -27.21 20.24
N ARG A 546 -4.93 -27.17 19.62
CA ARG A 546 -5.94 -28.25 19.63
C ARG A 546 -5.96 -29.09 18.36
N MET A 547 -5.17 -28.75 17.37
CA MET A 547 -5.15 -29.38 16.07
C MET A 547 -4.07 -30.44 16.02
N PRO A 548 -4.37 -31.66 15.56
CA PRO A 548 -3.34 -32.66 15.34
C PRO A 548 -2.48 -32.23 14.14
N MET A 549 -1.29 -31.72 14.43
CA MET A 549 -0.30 -31.31 13.43
C MET A 549 0.76 -32.38 13.28
N ARG A 550 1.32 -32.51 12.07
CA ARG A 550 2.49 -33.35 11.78
C ARG A 550 3.62 -32.50 11.32
N LEU A 551 4.76 -32.58 12.02
CA LEU A 551 6.02 -32.05 11.56
C LEU A 551 6.79 -33.17 10.86
N GLN A 552 7.15 -32.94 9.61
CA GLN A 552 7.99 -33.85 8.83
C GLN A 552 9.29 -33.13 8.47
N ALA A 553 10.43 -33.79 8.65
CA ALA A 553 11.74 -33.28 8.29
C ALA A 553 12.62 -34.38 7.72
N ASP A 554 13.50 -34.01 6.80
CA ASP A 554 14.53 -34.91 6.26
C ASP A 554 15.83 -34.68 7.05
N VAL A 555 16.35 -35.75 7.65
CA VAL A 555 17.54 -35.71 8.50
C VAL A 555 18.70 -36.37 7.75
N MET A 556 19.74 -35.62 7.45
CA MET A 556 20.86 -36.07 6.64
C MET A 556 21.91 -36.85 7.45
N HIS A 557 22.03 -36.58 8.77
CA HIS A 557 22.98 -37.26 9.64
C HIS A 557 22.51 -37.30 11.10
N ILE A 558 23.03 -38.27 11.86
CA ILE A 558 22.53 -38.60 13.20
C ILE A 558 22.72 -37.47 14.23
N ALA A 559 23.75 -36.62 14.08
CA ALA A 559 23.98 -35.46 14.96
C ALA A 559 22.85 -34.42 14.85
N ALA A 560 22.31 -34.20 13.66
CA ALA A 560 21.16 -33.31 13.45
C ALA A 560 19.88 -33.86 14.11
N PHE A 561 19.74 -35.17 14.18
CA PHE A 561 18.61 -35.82 14.88
C PHE A 561 18.58 -35.51 16.39
N ASP A 562 19.73 -35.50 17.05
CA ASP A 562 19.81 -35.15 18.48
C ASP A 562 19.46 -33.67 18.71
N LEU A 563 19.84 -32.78 17.80
CA LEU A 563 19.47 -31.36 17.85
C LEU A 563 17.95 -31.17 17.68
N VAL A 564 17.34 -31.86 16.71
CA VAL A 564 15.87 -31.85 16.57
C VAL A 564 15.17 -32.32 17.84
N ARG A 565 15.70 -33.37 18.48
CA ARG A 565 15.13 -33.91 19.74
C ARG A 565 15.18 -32.89 20.89
N HIS A 566 16.22 -32.07 20.95
CA HIS A 566 16.36 -31.01 21.95
C HIS A 566 15.34 -29.88 21.78
N GLU A 567 14.94 -29.58 20.53
CA GLU A 567 13.95 -28.56 20.24
C GLU A 567 12.50 -28.99 20.54
N LEU A 568 12.25 -30.33 20.69
CA LEU A 568 10.89 -30.85 20.83
C LEU A 568 10.42 -30.82 22.28
N GLU A 569 9.33 -30.08 22.55
CA GLU A 569 8.60 -30.13 23.82
C GLU A 569 7.53 -31.20 23.81
N VAL A 570 7.63 -32.15 24.77
CA VAL A 570 6.58 -33.15 25.03
C VAL A 570 5.50 -32.51 25.88
N SER A 571 4.26 -32.53 25.42
CA SER A 571 3.09 -32.02 26.14
C SER A 571 1.95 -33.01 26.06
N SER A 572 1.43 -33.44 27.22
CA SER A 572 0.30 -34.37 27.30
C SER A 572 -0.98 -33.88 26.62
N ASP A 573 -1.12 -32.56 26.48
CA ASP A 573 -2.32 -31.91 25.97
C ASP A 573 -2.18 -31.49 24.50
N ALA A 574 -1.04 -31.76 23.87
CA ALA A 574 -0.75 -31.37 22.50
C ALA A 574 -0.77 -32.57 21.54
N PRO A 575 -1.61 -32.60 20.51
CA PRO A 575 -1.77 -33.74 19.61
C PRO A 575 -0.79 -33.70 18.42
N GLY A 576 0.43 -33.22 18.61
CA GLY A 576 1.43 -33.07 17.54
C GLY A 576 2.22 -34.36 17.29
N GLU A 577 2.34 -34.75 16.01
CA GLU A 577 3.12 -35.90 15.56
C GLU A 577 4.40 -35.42 14.87
N VAL A 578 5.54 -36.00 15.23
CA VAL A 578 6.82 -35.72 14.56
C VAL A 578 7.29 -36.99 13.84
N VAL A 579 7.56 -36.80 12.53
CA VAL A 579 8.05 -37.87 11.65
C VAL A 579 9.32 -37.36 10.96
N VAL A 580 10.40 -38.08 11.10
CA VAL A 580 11.65 -37.74 10.40
C VAL A 580 11.99 -38.80 9.35
N ARG A 581 12.52 -38.36 8.21
CA ARG A 581 13.04 -39.24 7.17
C ARG A 581 14.56 -39.21 7.26
N LEU A 582 15.14 -40.41 7.46
CA LEU A 582 16.57 -40.61 7.56
C LEU A 582 17.10 -41.29 6.29
N ALA A 583 18.09 -40.68 5.64
CA ALA A 583 18.78 -41.30 4.52
C ALA A 583 19.71 -42.42 5.00
N MET A 584 19.47 -43.65 4.57
CA MET A 584 20.18 -44.87 5.03
C MET A 584 21.44 -45.20 4.20
N GLY A 585 21.91 -44.31 3.32
CA GLY A 585 23.16 -44.45 2.55
C GLY A 585 23.15 -45.52 1.47
N ASN A 586 22.10 -46.28 1.25
CA ASN A 586 21.95 -47.36 0.27
C ASN A 586 20.80 -47.13 -0.71
N GLY A 587 20.37 -45.88 -0.88
CA GLY A 587 19.20 -45.48 -1.68
C GLY A 587 17.85 -45.84 -1.02
N LYS A 588 17.84 -46.17 0.26
CA LYS A 588 16.64 -46.38 1.06
C LYS A 588 16.54 -45.34 2.14
N ASP A 589 15.33 -44.85 2.37
CA ASP A 589 15.00 -43.94 3.44
C ASP A 589 14.25 -44.66 4.55
N ALA A 590 14.58 -44.35 5.80
CA ALA A 590 13.81 -44.80 6.95
C ALA A 590 12.90 -43.68 7.43
N LEU A 591 11.60 -43.95 7.53
CA LEU A 591 10.64 -43.03 8.16
C LEU A 591 10.53 -43.40 9.65
N VAL A 592 10.94 -42.48 10.51
CA VAL A 592 10.93 -42.68 11.96
C VAL A 592 9.92 -41.74 12.60
N ARG A 593 8.94 -42.31 13.30
CA ARG A 593 7.98 -41.57 14.08
C ARG A 593 8.52 -41.36 15.50
N LEU A 594 8.75 -40.12 15.90
CA LEU A 594 9.30 -39.79 17.22
C LEU A 594 8.25 -39.82 18.32
N GLY A 595 7.00 -39.54 17.99
CA GLY A 595 5.89 -39.53 18.95
C GLY A 595 4.67 -38.74 18.43
N THR A 596 3.64 -38.63 19.28
CA THR A 596 2.36 -37.99 18.96
C THR A 596 1.89 -36.99 20.00
N SER A 597 2.79 -36.58 20.90
CA SER A 597 2.45 -35.70 22.03
C SER A 597 3.44 -34.51 22.08
N PHE A 598 3.58 -33.83 20.94
CA PHE A 598 4.45 -32.66 20.84
C PHE A 598 3.64 -31.39 20.60
N ARG A 599 4.10 -30.29 21.19
CA ARG A 599 3.61 -28.96 20.86
C ARG A 599 4.29 -28.50 19.58
N LEU A 600 3.53 -28.42 18.50
CA LEU A 600 4.03 -28.06 17.18
C LEU A 600 3.42 -26.74 16.71
N ASP A 601 4.28 -25.81 16.31
CA ASP A 601 3.91 -24.53 15.70
C ASP A 601 4.88 -24.15 14.56
N GLY A 602 4.60 -23.06 13.88
CA GLY A 602 5.43 -22.61 12.77
C GLY A 602 6.82 -22.17 13.22
N GLU A 603 6.97 -21.62 14.42
CA GLU A 603 8.25 -21.17 14.98
C GLU A 603 9.18 -22.36 15.27
N LEU A 604 8.64 -23.44 15.84
CA LEU A 604 9.39 -24.68 16.03
C LEU A 604 9.84 -25.28 14.68
N ALA A 605 8.95 -25.31 13.69
CA ALA A 605 9.28 -25.83 12.37
C ALA A 605 10.43 -25.05 11.72
N GLU A 606 10.47 -23.72 11.89
CA GLU A 606 11.55 -22.87 11.37
C GLU A 606 12.87 -23.05 12.16
N ARG A 607 12.83 -23.16 13.49
CA ARG A 607 14.03 -23.47 14.26
C ARG A 607 14.64 -24.80 13.84
N ILE A 608 13.81 -25.80 13.62
CA ILE A 608 14.25 -27.11 13.12
C ILE A 608 14.83 -27.00 11.69
N ALA A 609 14.24 -26.17 10.83
CA ALA A 609 14.75 -25.96 9.47
C ALA A 609 16.12 -25.24 9.42
N GLN A 610 16.51 -24.55 10.49
CA GLN A 610 17.80 -23.89 10.61
C GLN A 610 18.92 -24.81 11.16
N ILE A 611 18.60 -26.01 11.55
CA ILE A 611 19.58 -26.99 12.02
C ILE A 611 20.37 -27.54 10.82
N ASP A 612 21.69 -27.44 10.89
CA ASP A 612 22.56 -27.99 9.83
C ASP A 612 22.33 -29.51 9.67
N GLY A 613 22.12 -29.94 8.44
CA GLY A 613 21.77 -31.34 8.11
C GLY A 613 20.28 -31.68 8.24
N ILE A 614 19.41 -30.70 8.32
CA ILE A 614 17.96 -30.84 8.22
C ILE A 614 17.45 -30.17 6.95
N ASP A 615 16.65 -30.92 6.18
CA ASP A 615 16.03 -30.45 4.96
C ASP A 615 14.52 -30.70 4.95
N ASN A 616 13.80 -30.05 4.02
CA ASN A 616 12.38 -30.31 3.70
C ASN A 616 11.44 -30.31 4.92
N VAL A 617 11.65 -29.39 5.86
CA VAL A 617 10.77 -29.24 7.03
C VAL A 617 9.38 -28.79 6.61
N ARG A 618 8.36 -29.59 6.98
CA ARG A 618 6.94 -29.32 6.68
C ARG A 618 6.11 -29.48 7.93
N LEU A 619 5.24 -28.53 8.19
CA LEU A 619 4.23 -28.59 9.24
C LEU A 619 2.84 -28.66 8.58
N GLU A 620 2.19 -29.79 8.70
CA GLU A 620 0.89 -30.07 8.05
C GLU A 620 -0.14 -30.56 9.07
N PRO A 621 -1.43 -30.21 8.90
CA PRO A 621 -2.48 -30.81 9.71
C PRO A 621 -2.57 -32.32 9.40
N VAL A 622 -2.67 -33.13 10.44
CA VAL A 622 -2.93 -34.56 10.28
C VAL A 622 -4.36 -34.70 9.76
N ARG A 623 -4.51 -35.00 8.47
CA ARG A 623 -5.82 -35.29 7.88
C ARG A 623 -6.36 -36.54 8.56
N GLY A 624 -7.41 -36.41 9.38
CA GLY A 624 -8.17 -37.53 9.85
C GLY A 624 -8.61 -38.38 8.65
N ARG A 625 -8.50 -39.71 8.75
CA ARG A 625 -9.11 -40.59 7.73
C ARG A 625 -10.56 -40.15 7.59
N ALA A 626 -10.92 -39.67 6.41
CA ALA A 626 -12.32 -39.43 6.08
C ALA A 626 -13.06 -40.72 6.40
N ASN A 627 -13.96 -40.69 7.36
CA ASN A 627 -14.92 -41.78 7.58
C ASN A 627 -15.80 -41.81 6.32
N LEU A 628 -15.38 -42.58 5.33
CA LEU A 628 -16.24 -43.00 4.24
C LEU A 628 -17.39 -43.80 4.89
N LYS A 629 -18.51 -43.15 5.19
CA LYS A 629 -19.77 -43.84 5.37
C LYS A 629 -20.13 -44.43 4.01
N LEU A 630 -19.95 -45.73 3.88
CA LEU A 630 -20.64 -46.49 2.83
C LEU A 630 -22.13 -46.23 3.06
N VAL A 631 -22.74 -45.48 2.14
CA VAL A 631 -24.20 -45.45 1.97
C VAL A 631 -24.52 -46.74 1.20
N ALA A 632 -25.10 -47.70 1.91
CA ALA A 632 -25.66 -48.92 1.34
C ALA A 632 -26.96 -48.57 0.59
#